data_d9fb72a4a60cedce9ac85b7897c68307
#
_entry.id   d9fb72a4a60cedce9ac85b7897c68307
#
_cell.length_a   1.000
_cell.length_b   1.000
_cell.length_c   1.000
_cell.angle_alpha   90.00
_cell.angle_beta   90.00
_cell.angle_gamma   90.00
#
_symmetry.space_group_name_H-M   'P 1'
#
loop_
_entity.id
_entity.type
_entity.pdbx_description
1 polymer ?
#
loop_
_entity_poly.entity_id
_entity_poly.type
_entity_poly.pdbx_seq_one_letter_code
_entity_poly.pdbx_strand_id
1 'polypeptide(L)'
;VQVNPWFLFRLGESNFFAGPQIDINYDKITKPAKYLVDQPDYMAAGGTSHGYSNFSSGLGFLLTYDTRDVPANAYRGVYLDFRGVMYQKFFGSDNEFYRLEIDYRQYKTVGRRKVIAWTAQTKNVFGDVPLNKYALSGTPFDLRGYYMGQYRDKSSHVVMAEYRQMFNTDKTSWVKKMVSHLGFVAWGGCGFMGPNPGRIEGVLPNFGAGIRIEVQPRMNVRLDFGRNLVNKQNLFYFNMTEAF
;
A
#
# COMPACT_ATOMS: atom_id res chain seq x y z
N VAL A 1 -0.52 -9.45 17.54
CA VAL A 1 0.36 -10.44 16.90
C VAL A 1 -0.22 -10.79 15.55
N GLN A 2 0.60 -10.73 14.48
CA GLN A 2 0.16 -11.10 13.14
C GLN A 2 1.11 -12.14 12.56
N VAL A 3 0.54 -13.20 11.98
CA VAL A 3 1.26 -14.24 11.23
C VAL A 3 0.54 -14.42 9.90
N ASN A 4 1.25 -14.14 8.80
CA ASN A 4 0.66 -14.09 7.48
C ASN A 4 1.59 -14.74 6.43
N PRO A 5 1.85 -16.06 6.52
CA PRO A 5 2.64 -16.77 5.52
C PRO A 5 1.84 -16.96 4.22
N TRP A 6 2.55 -16.85 3.10
CA TRP A 6 2.04 -17.23 1.78
C TRP A 6 3.09 -18.04 1.03
N PHE A 7 2.62 -18.88 0.13
CA PHE A 7 3.47 -19.71 -0.72
C PHE A 7 3.07 -19.46 -2.18
N LEU A 8 3.99 -18.93 -2.97
CA LEU A 8 3.76 -18.65 -4.38
C LEU A 8 4.54 -19.65 -5.23
N PHE A 9 3.84 -20.35 -6.10
CA PHE A 9 4.40 -21.30 -7.06
C PHE A 9 4.27 -20.74 -8.46
N ARG A 10 5.36 -20.77 -9.20
CA ARG A 10 5.34 -20.34 -10.61
C ARG A 10 4.52 -21.32 -11.45
N LEU A 11 3.63 -20.81 -12.28
CA LEU A 11 2.78 -21.62 -13.16
C LEU A 11 3.50 -21.91 -14.48
N GLY A 12 4.16 -23.04 -14.53
CA GLY A 12 4.99 -23.42 -15.68
C GLY A 12 6.15 -22.44 -15.91
N GLU A 13 6.39 -22.09 -17.18
CA GLU A 13 7.40 -21.08 -17.57
C GLU A 13 6.83 -19.67 -17.70
N SER A 14 5.58 -19.47 -17.30
CA SER A 14 4.89 -18.17 -17.41
C SER A 14 5.36 -17.18 -16.35
N ASN A 15 4.91 -15.93 -16.46
CA ASN A 15 5.11 -14.89 -15.44
C ASN A 15 3.98 -14.86 -14.39
N PHE A 16 3.16 -15.89 -14.34
CA PHE A 16 2.12 -16.08 -13.35
C PHE A 16 2.63 -16.90 -12.17
N PHE A 17 2.25 -16.46 -10.97
CA PHE A 17 2.50 -17.15 -9.71
C PHE A 17 1.16 -17.26 -8.97
N ALA A 18 0.91 -18.41 -8.37
CA ALA A 18 -0.31 -18.62 -7.59
C ALA A 18 -0.02 -19.45 -6.35
N GLY A 19 -0.83 -19.30 -5.32
CA GLY A 19 -0.70 -20.13 -4.15
C GLY A 19 -1.53 -19.72 -2.96
N PRO A 20 -1.51 -20.55 -1.90
CA PRO A 20 -2.29 -20.32 -0.68
C PRO A 20 -1.66 -19.27 0.24
N GLN A 21 -2.50 -18.69 1.05
CA GLN A 21 -2.16 -17.78 2.14
C GLN A 21 -2.90 -18.20 3.41
N ILE A 22 -2.21 -18.09 4.56
CA ILE A 22 -2.84 -18.15 5.87
C ILE A 22 -2.71 -16.75 6.48
N ASP A 23 -3.77 -16.23 7.09
CA ASP A 23 -3.74 -14.94 7.81
C ASP A 23 -4.30 -15.16 9.22
N ILE A 24 -3.43 -15.10 10.20
CA ILE A 24 -3.79 -15.21 11.62
C ILE A 24 -3.40 -13.90 12.28
N ASN A 25 -4.35 -13.26 12.93
CA ASN A 25 -4.13 -11.99 13.61
C ASN A 25 -4.86 -11.96 14.95
N TYR A 26 -4.12 -11.55 15.99
CA TYR A 26 -4.67 -11.25 17.30
C TYR A 26 -4.35 -9.81 17.66
N ASP A 27 -5.37 -9.00 17.77
CA ASP A 27 -5.29 -7.61 18.17
C ASP A 27 -5.90 -7.43 19.57
N LYS A 28 -5.22 -6.62 20.39
CA LYS A 28 -5.69 -6.27 21.72
C LYS A 28 -5.41 -4.80 22.03
N ILE A 29 -6.44 -4.05 22.37
CA ILE A 29 -6.36 -2.70 22.91
C ILE A 29 -6.69 -2.82 24.42
N THR A 30 -5.72 -2.52 25.27
CA THR A 30 -5.86 -2.68 26.72
C THR A 30 -6.24 -1.38 27.44
N LYS A 31 -5.93 -0.23 26.85
CA LYS A 31 -6.23 1.10 27.40
C LYS A 31 -6.65 2.01 26.26
N PRO A 32 -7.91 1.94 25.80
CA PRO A 32 -8.38 2.81 24.75
C PRO A 32 -8.37 4.27 25.22
N ALA A 33 -7.92 5.15 24.34
CA ALA A 33 -8.03 6.57 24.59
C ALA A 33 -9.51 7.00 24.62
N LYS A 34 -9.84 8.00 25.43
CA LYS A 34 -11.24 8.46 25.60
C LYS A 34 -11.94 8.73 24.28
N TYR A 35 -11.27 9.43 23.36
CA TYR A 35 -11.84 9.72 22.04
C TYR A 35 -12.15 8.48 21.19
N LEU A 36 -11.46 7.35 21.43
CA LEU A 36 -11.74 6.09 20.73
C LEU A 36 -12.99 5.42 21.30
N VAL A 37 -13.16 5.46 22.62
CA VAL A 37 -14.35 4.90 23.30
C VAL A 37 -15.63 5.60 22.85
N ASP A 38 -15.55 6.89 22.54
CA ASP A 38 -16.68 7.70 22.07
C ASP A 38 -17.00 7.50 20.58
N GLN A 39 -16.20 6.69 19.85
CA GLN A 39 -16.47 6.42 18.42
C GLN A 39 -17.51 5.33 18.23
N PRO A 40 -18.59 5.59 17.43
CA PRO A 40 -19.63 4.59 17.18
C PRO A 40 -19.10 3.27 16.62
N ASP A 41 -18.15 3.33 15.69
CA ASP A 41 -17.56 2.14 15.06
C ASP A 41 -16.77 1.28 16.06
N TYR A 42 -16.09 1.90 17.02
CA TYR A 42 -15.39 1.19 18.08
C TYR A 42 -16.37 0.43 18.99
N MET A 43 -17.45 1.08 19.38
CA MET A 43 -18.50 0.47 20.19
C MET A 43 -19.25 -0.64 19.43
N ALA A 44 -19.57 -0.38 18.15
CA ALA A 44 -20.23 -1.37 17.28
C ALA A 44 -19.37 -2.63 17.07
N ALA A 45 -18.04 -2.48 17.07
CA ALA A 45 -17.10 -3.60 16.99
C ALA A 45 -16.90 -4.35 18.32
N GLY A 46 -17.66 -4.02 19.37
CA GLY A 46 -17.54 -4.65 20.71
C GLY A 46 -16.46 -4.03 21.59
N GLY A 47 -15.95 -2.85 21.21
CA GLY A 47 -15.01 -2.10 22.05
C GLY A 47 -15.68 -1.52 23.29
N THR A 48 -14.96 -1.50 24.40
CA THR A 48 -15.42 -0.97 25.69
C THR A 48 -14.39 0.00 26.27
N SER A 49 -14.76 0.71 27.35
CA SER A 49 -13.81 1.51 28.13
C SER A 49 -12.65 0.70 28.73
N HIS A 50 -12.80 -0.61 28.84
CA HIS A 50 -11.79 -1.53 29.37
C HIS A 50 -10.90 -2.13 28.28
N GLY A 51 -11.27 -2.00 27.02
CA GLY A 51 -10.49 -2.46 25.89
C GLY A 51 -11.31 -3.13 24.78
N TYR A 52 -10.57 -3.69 23.85
CA TYR A 52 -11.06 -4.46 22.72
C TYR A 52 -10.08 -5.58 22.41
N SER A 53 -10.57 -6.75 22.09
CA SER A 53 -9.73 -7.82 21.55
C SER A 53 -10.47 -8.53 20.41
N ASN A 54 -9.71 -8.95 19.41
CA ASN A 54 -10.24 -9.68 18.27
C ASN A 54 -9.21 -10.68 17.77
N PHE A 55 -9.65 -11.89 17.52
CA PHE A 55 -8.89 -12.93 16.85
C PHE A 55 -9.48 -13.18 15.46
N SER A 56 -8.66 -13.06 14.43
CA SER A 56 -9.03 -13.31 13.05
C SER A 56 -8.15 -14.40 12.48
N SER A 57 -8.75 -15.48 11.98
CA SER A 57 -8.06 -16.57 11.30
C SER A 57 -8.73 -16.86 9.97
N GLY A 58 -7.94 -16.85 8.90
CA GLY A 58 -8.44 -16.98 7.53
C GLY A 58 -7.50 -17.75 6.62
N LEU A 59 -8.10 -18.33 5.60
CA LEU A 59 -7.42 -18.93 4.46
C LEU A 59 -7.62 -18.07 3.23
N GLY A 60 -6.56 -17.94 2.44
CA GLY A 60 -6.56 -17.11 1.24
C GLY A 60 -5.85 -17.75 0.08
N PHE A 61 -6.01 -17.06 -1.04
CA PHE A 61 -5.38 -17.40 -2.30
C PHE A 61 -4.79 -16.14 -2.93
N LEU A 62 -3.60 -16.28 -3.53
CA LEU A 62 -2.91 -15.23 -4.28
C LEU A 62 -2.75 -15.67 -5.73
N LEU A 63 -2.91 -14.70 -6.64
CA LEU A 63 -2.54 -14.82 -8.04
C LEU A 63 -1.76 -13.57 -8.42
N THR A 64 -0.50 -13.74 -8.80
CA THR A 64 0.40 -12.64 -9.14
C THR A 64 0.90 -12.80 -10.57
N TYR A 65 0.89 -11.72 -11.34
CA TYR A 65 1.56 -11.60 -12.63
C TYR A 65 2.65 -10.54 -12.53
N ASP A 66 3.91 -10.91 -12.77
CA ASP A 66 5.05 -9.99 -12.61
C ASP A 66 6.02 -10.09 -13.80
N THR A 67 6.10 -9.00 -14.54
CA THR A 67 7.04 -8.81 -15.66
C THR A 67 8.01 -7.65 -15.43
N ARG A 68 8.09 -7.15 -14.19
CA ARG A 68 9.00 -6.07 -13.84
C ARG A 68 10.44 -6.47 -14.06
N ASP A 69 11.23 -5.57 -14.61
CA ASP A 69 12.67 -5.80 -14.80
C ASP A 69 13.43 -5.84 -13.46
N VAL A 70 13.10 -4.98 -12.51
CA VAL A 70 13.65 -4.98 -11.14
C VAL A 70 12.55 -4.59 -10.15
N PRO A 71 12.06 -5.50 -9.30
CA PRO A 71 10.94 -5.20 -8.39
C PRO A 71 11.15 -4.00 -7.46
N ALA A 72 12.37 -3.76 -6.99
CA ALA A 72 12.69 -2.66 -6.07
C ALA A 72 12.65 -1.27 -6.73
N ASN A 73 12.89 -1.19 -8.05
CA ASN A 73 12.90 0.05 -8.82
C ASN A 73 12.68 -0.28 -10.30
N ALA A 74 11.44 -0.59 -10.64
CA ALA A 74 11.07 -0.99 -11.99
C ALA A 74 11.12 0.20 -12.97
N TYR A 75 11.72 -0.03 -14.14
CA TYR A 75 11.72 0.90 -15.24
C TYR A 75 10.74 0.49 -16.33
N ARG A 76 10.40 -0.79 -16.40
CA ARG A 76 9.45 -1.36 -17.35
C ARG A 76 8.79 -2.60 -16.78
N GLY A 77 7.63 -2.95 -17.34
CA GLY A 77 6.88 -4.14 -16.98
C GLY A 77 5.58 -3.81 -16.28
N VAL A 78 4.88 -4.87 -15.91
CA VAL A 78 3.57 -4.85 -15.26
C VAL A 78 3.66 -5.75 -14.03
N TYR A 79 3.03 -5.33 -12.96
CA TYR A 79 2.73 -6.12 -11.79
C TYR A 79 1.23 -6.09 -11.56
N LEU A 80 0.62 -7.26 -11.40
CA LEU A 80 -0.76 -7.42 -11.01
C LEU A 80 -0.82 -8.48 -9.91
N ASP A 81 -1.34 -8.11 -8.76
CA ASP A 81 -1.55 -9.01 -7.63
C ASP A 81 -3.02 -9.04 -7.26
N PHE A 82 -3.58 -10.22 -7.20
CA PHE A 82 -4.91 -10.49 -6.70
C PHE A 82 -4.79 -11.31 -5.43
N ARG A 83 -5.46 -10.88 -4.38
CA ARG A 83 -5.44 -11.52 -3.07
C ARG A 83 -6.84 -11.61 -2.49
N GLY A 84 -7.31 -12.81 -2.22
CA GLY A 84 -8.57 -13.07 -1.54
C GLY A 84 -8.34 -13.86 -0.26
N VAL A 85 -8.94 -13.43 0.85
CA VAL A 85 -8.87 -14.14 2.14
C VAL A 85 -10.27 -14.25 2.73
N MET A 86 -10.62 -15.44 3.16
CA MET A 86 -11.88 -15.77 3.82
C MET A 86 -11.60 -16.06 5.29
N TYR A 87 -12.27 -15.34 6.18
CA TYR A 87 -12.20 -15.53 7.62
C TYR A 87 -13.53 -16.12 8.09
N GLN A 88 -13.45 -17.26 8.78
CA GLN A 88 -14.63 -18.00 9.19
C GLN A 88 -14.48 -18.53 10.63
N LYS A 89 -15.59 -18.64 11.34
CA LYS A 89 -15.62 -19.17 12.72
C LYS A 89 -15.08 -20.59 12.82
N PHE A 90 -15.29 -21.41 11.80
CA PHE A 90 -14.75 -22.79 11.78
C PHE A 90 -13.21 -22.85 11.68
N PHE A 91 -12.55 -21.75 11.26
CA PHE A 91 -11.09 -21.58 11.36
C PHE A 91 -10.66 -20.95 12.71
N GLY A 92 -11.61 -20.72 13.63
CA GLY A 92 -11.36 -20.08 14.91
C GLY A 92 -11.46 -18.55 14.92
N SER A 93 -11.89 -17.92 13.83
CA SER A 93 -12.08 -16.46 13.78
C SER A 93 -13.27 -16.03 14.62
N ASP A 94 -13.14 -14.90 15.34
CA ASP A 94 -14.26 -14.31 16.11
C ASP A 94 -15.36 -13.80 15.17
N ASN A 95 -14.99 -13.31 13.97
CA ASN A 95 -15.88 -12.72 12.98
C ASN A 95 -15.84 -13.47 11.66
N GLU A 96 -16.92 -13.36 10.87
CA GLU A 96 -17.04 -13.94 9.53
C GLU A 96 -17.03 -12.84 8.47
N PHE A 97 -15.93 -12.76 7.71
CA PHE A 97 -15.75 -11.73 6.69
C PHE A 97 -14.82 -12.19 5.57
N TYR A 98 -14.79 -11.41 4.49
CA TYR A 98 -13.94 -11.62 3.34
C TYR A 98 -13.10 -10.39 3.08
N ARG A 99 -11.84 -10.59 2.67
CA ARG A 99 -10.96 -9.53 2.21
C ARG A 99 -10.56 -9.79 0.77
N LEU A 100 -10.70 -8.78 -0.08
CA LEU A 100 -10.31 -8.79 -1.47
C LEU A 100 -9.40 -7.60 -1.74
N GLU A 101 -8.21 -7.87 -2.27
CA GLU A 101 -7.23 -6.86 -2.65
C GLU A 101 -6.77 -7.09 -4.09
N ILE A 102 -6.66 -6.01 -4.84
CA ILE A 102 -6.06 -6.00 -6.18
C ILE A 102 -5.04 -4.86 -6.21
N ASP A 103 -3.83 -5.16 -6.68
CA ASP A 103 -2.76 -4.18 -6.85
C ASP A 103 -2.23 -4.28 -8.28
N TYR A 104 -2.52 -3.24 -9.07
CA TYR A 104 -2.01 -3.10 -10.43
C TYR A 104 -0.96 -2.01 -10.47
N ARG A 105 0.18 -2.29 -11.08
CA ARG A 105 1.27 -1.36 -11.29
C ARG A 105 1.83 -1.51 -12.68
N GLN A 106 2.12 -0.41 -13.34
CA GLN A 106 2.76 -0.42 -14.64
C GLN A 106 3.86 0.62 -14.72
N TYR A 107 4.91 0.27 -15.46
CA TYR A 107 6.12 1.09 -15.59
C TYR A 107 6.50 1.21 -17.06
N LYS A 108 6.80 2.43 -17.49
CA LYS A 108 7.20 2.72 -18.85
C LYS A 108 8.44 3.62 -18.86
N THR A 109 9.52 3.11 -19.43
CA THR A 109 10.72 3.92 -19.73
C THR A 109 10.38 4.92 -20.82
N VAL A 110 10.57 6.20 -20.55
CA VAL A 110 10.31 7.31 -21.49
C VAL A 110 11.59 8.01 -21.92
N GLY A 111 12.73 7.53 -21.46
CA GLY A 111 14.06 8.03 -21.83
C GLY A 111 15.14 7.40 -20.96
N ARG A 112 16.40 7.75 -21.22
CA ARG A 112 17.51 7.20 -20.43
C ARG A 112 17.36 7.60 -18.96
N ARG A 113 17.17 6.60 -18.07
CA ARG A 113 16.91 6.74 -16.62
C ARG A 113 15.68 7.59 -16.27
N LYS A 114 14.67 7.60 -17.18
CA LYS A 114 13.37 8.28 -16.98
C LYS A 114 12.24 7.28 -17.07
N VAL A 115 11.33 7.33 -16.11
CA VAL A 115 10.21 6.39 -15.99
C VAL A 115 8.93 7.15 -15.69
N ILE A 116 7.84 6.77 -16.35
CA ILE A 116 6.49 7.04 -15.90
C ILE A 116 5.97 5.74 -15.29
N ALA A 117 5.52 5.82 -14.05
CA ALA A 117 4.92 4.71 -13.33
C ALA A 117 3.52 5.09 -12.86
N TRP A 118 2.59 4.14 -12.85
CA TRP A 118 1.27 4.34 -12.28
C TRP A 118 0.78 3.08 -11.58
N THR A 119 -0.08 3.27 -10.60
CA THR A 119 -0.70 2.21 -9.82
C THR A 119 -2.19 2.45 -9.66
N ALA A 120 -2.94 1.36 -9.62
CA ALA A 120 -4.33 1.33 -9.20
C ALA A 120 -4.50 0.19 -8.21
N GLN A 121 -4.92 0.51 -7.00
CA GLN A 121 -5.09 -0.45 -5.92
C GLN A 121 -6.53 -0.43 -5.42
N THR A 122 -7.06 -1.58 -5.05
CA THR A 122 -8.34 -1.68 -4.35
C THR A 122 -8.23 -2.68 -3.22
N LYS A 123 -8.76 -2.30 -2.06
CA LYS A 123 -8.85 -3.12 -0.86
C LYS A 123 -10.28 -3.06 -0.38
N ASN A 124 -10.94 -4.22 -0.31
CA ASN A 124 -12.34 -4.30 0.08
C ASN A 124 -12.52 -5.39 1.12
N VAL A 125 -13.37 -5.12 2.09
CA VAL A 125 -13.75 -6.08 3.12
C VAL A 125 -15.28 -6.15 3.20
N PHE A 126 -15.81 -7.37 3.36
CA PHE A 126 -17.23 -7.65 3.30
C PHE A 126 -17.63 -8.55 4.46
N GLY A 127 -18.83 -8.37 5.01
CA GLY A 127 -19.36 -9.18 6.10
C GLY A 127 -19.23 -8.50 7.46
N ASP A 128 -19.11 -9.32 8.52
CA ASP A 128 -18.92 -8.85 9.89
C ASP A 128 -17.44 -8.53 10.16
N VAL A 129 -17.02 -7.35 9.69
CA VAL A 129 -15.62 -6.94 9.67
C VAL A 129 -15.22 -6.31 10.99
N PRO A 130 -14.22 -6.84 11.72
CA PRO A 130 -13.69 -6.18 12.91
C PRO A 130 -12.94 -4.90 12.56
N LEU A 131 -12.94 -3.93 13.47
CA LEU A 131 -12.38 -2.57 13.26
C LEU A 131 -10.93 -2.56 12.77
N ASN A 132 -10.13 -3.49 13.26
CA ASN A 132 -8.70 -3.64 12.91
C ASN A 132 -8.46 -4.20 11.50
N LYS A 133 -9.50 -4.68 10.81
CA LYS A 133 -9.43 -5.26 9.45
C LYS A 133 -10.03 -4.37 8.37
N TYR A 134 -10.47 -3.17 8.71
CA TYR A 134 -10.90 -2.19 7.72
C TYR A 134 -9.77 -1.82 6.77
N ALA A 135 -10.12 -1.48 5.54
CA ALA A 135 -9.17 -1.00 4.55
C ALA A 135 -8.62 0.36 4.98
N LEU A 136 -7.30 0.43 5.13
CA LEU A 136 -6.59 1.63 5.56
C LEU A 136 -5.99 2.35 4.35
N SER A 137 -6.00 3.68 4.39
CA SER A 137 -5.31 4.55 3.42
C SER A 137 -4.37 5.51 4.14
N GLY A 138 -3.34 5.94 3.42
CA GLY A 138 -2.29 6.81 3.93
C GLY A 138 -1.08 6.00 4.42
N THR A 139 -0.18 5.69 3.49
CA THR A 139 1.10 5.05 3.79
C THR A 139 2.21 5.71 2.97
N PRO A 140 3.49 5.47 3.27
CA PRO A 140 4.58 5.91 2.41
C PRO A 140 4.56 5.31 0.99
N PHE A 141 3.71 4.31 0.75
CA PHE A 141 3.65 3.51 -0.50
C PHE A 141 2.36 3.73 -1.30
N ASP A 142 1.38 4.40 -0.71
CA ASP A 142 0.12 4.76 -1.38
C ASP A 142 -0.15 6.27 -1.28
N LEU A 143 -1.13 6.72 -0.50
CA LEU A 143 -1.52 8.12 -0.39
C LEU A 143 -0.54 8.92 0.50
N ARG A 144 0.64 9.24 -0.03
CA ARG A 144 1.62 10.08 0.67
C ARG A 144 1.06 11.49 0.93
N GLY A 145 1.22 11.99 2.16
CA GLY A 145 0.61 13.23 2.66
C GLY A 145 -0.51 12.98 3.67
N TYR A 146 -0.94 11.72 3.82
CA TYR A 146 -1.84 11.27 4.88
C TYR A 146 -1.08 10.44 5.90
N TYR A 147 -1.42 10.54 7.19
CA TYR A 147 -0.87 9.65 8.21
C TYR A 147 -1.34 8.21 7.99
N MET A 148 -0.52 7.26 8.40
CA MET A 148 -0.83 5.84 8.25
C MET A 148 -2.13 5.49 8.96
N GLY A 149 -3.12 5.00 8.19
CA GLY A 149 -4.44 4.65 8.71
C GLY A 149 -5.27 5.83 9.19
N GLN A 150 -4.96 7.05 8.74
CA GLN A 150 -5.76 8.25 9.06
C GLN A 150 -7.20 8.11 8.58
N TYR A 151 -7.39 7.46 7.45
CA TYR A 151 -8.70 7.12 6.91
C TYR A 151 -8.84 5.62 6.82
N ARG A 152 -10.00 5.11 7.25
CA ARG A 152 -10.33 3.69 7.21
C ARG A 152 -11.80 3.50 6.87
N ASP A 153 -12.10 2.54 6.01
CA ASP A 153 -13.47 2.14 5.67
C ASP A 153 -13.48 0.69 5.17
N LYS A 154 -14.63 0.16 4.80
CA LYS A 154 -14.74 -1.20 4.24
C LYS A 154 -14.18 -1.30 2.81
N SER A 155 -14.14 -0.18 2.09
CA SER A 155 -13.54 -0.10 0.74
C SER A 155 -12.57 1.06 0.63
N SER A 156 -11.43 0.80 -0.01
CA SER A 156 -10.42 1.79 -0.35
C SER A 156 -9.90 1.54 -1.77
N HIS A 157 -9.96 2.56 -2.60
CA HIS A 157 -9.41 2.55 -3.95
C HIS A 157 -8.39 3.67 -4.08
N VAL A 158 -7.23 3.38 -4.63
CA VAL A 158 -6.13 4.34 -4.78
C VAL A 158 -5.62 4.31 -6.21
N VAL A 159 -5.51 5.48 -6.82
CA VAL A 159 -4.84 5.66 -8.11
C VAL A 159 -3.74 6.69 -7.97
N MET A 160 -2.57 6.40 -8.49
CA MET A 160 -1.42 7.31 -8.46
C MET A 160 -0.60 7.21 -9.73
N ALA A 161 0.03 8.31 -10.10
CA ALA A 161 1.01 8.36 -11.16
C ALA A 161 2.27 9.11 -10.70
N GLU A 162 3.43 8.65 -11.16
CA GLU A 162 4.73 9.22 -10.84
C GLU A 162 5.58 9.41 -12.10
N TYR A 163 6.28 10.53 -12.17
CA TYR A 163 7.42 10.72 -13.05
C TYR A 163 8.69 10.62 -12.23
N ARG A 164 9.59 9.71 -12.60
CA ARG A 164 10.88 9.46 -11.95
C ARG A 164 12.00 9.77 -12.93
N GLN A 165 13.00 10.52 -12.49
CA GLN A 165 14.18 10.81 -13.31
C GLN A 165 15.45 10.74 -12.45
N MET A 166 16.38 9.89 -12.85
CA MET A 166 17.77 9.94 -12.36
C MET A 166 18.61 10.76 -13.32
N PHE A 167 19.50 11.59 -12.79
CA PHE A 167 20.38 12.39 -13.62
C PHE A 167 21.39 11.51 -14.37
N ASN A 168 21.65 11.89 -15.57
CA ASN A 168 22.56 11.18 -16.45
C ASN A 168 23.70 12.11 -16.85
N THR A 169 24.86 11.91 -16.26
CA THR A 169 26.06 12.69 -16.52
C THR A 169 27.14 11.77 -17.09
N ASP A 170 28.12 12.36 -17.77
CA ASP A 170 29.22 11.65 -18.41
C ASP A 170 30.24 11.03 -17.45
N LYS A 171 30.09 11.27 -16.14
CA LYS A 171 30.95 10.74 -15.07
C LYS A 171 32.45 11.05 -15.20
N THR A 172 32.81 12.08 -15.97
CA THR A 172 34.20 12.47 -16.24
C THR A 172 34.88 13.12 -15.02
N SER A 173 34.12 13.69 -14.08
CA SER A 173 34.62 14.23 -12.82
C SER A 173 33.90 13.64 -11.64
N TRP A 174 34.47 13.76 -10.44
CA TRP A 174 33.84 13.23 -9.21
C TRP A 174 32.48 13.92 -8.93
N VAL A 175 32.35 15.21 -9.22
CA VAL A 175 31.08 15.94 -9.08
C VAL A 175 30.01 15.37 -10.00
N LYS A 176 30.35 15.16 -11.28
CA LYS A 176 29.44 14.57 -12.27
C LYS A 176 29.07 13.13 -11.90
N LYS A 177 30.03 12.36 -11.37
CA LYS A 177 29.77 11.01 -10.83
C LYS A 177 28.78 11.09 -9.67
N MET A 178 28.97 11.99 -8.70
CA MET A 178 28.05 12.19 -7.58
C MET A 178 26.65 12.59 -8.08
N VAL A 179 26.54 13.55 -8.98
CA VAL A 179 25.27 13.99 -9.57
C VAL A 179 24.56 12.85 -10.30
N SER A 180 25.29 11.92 -10.92
CA SER A 180 24.69 10.76 -11.59
C SER A 180 23.97 9.78 -10.64
N HIS A 181 24.25 9.85 -9.33
CA HIS A 181 23.54 9.08 -8.31
C HIS A 181 22.29 9.82 -7.79
N LEU A 182 22.08 11.07 -8.20
CA LEU A 182 20.93 11.84 -7.78
C LEU A 182 19.80 11.76 -8.80
N GLY A 183 18.59 11.98 -8.32
CA GLY A 183 17.40 12.06 -9.14
C GLY A 183 16.26 12.73 -8.41
N PHE A 184 15.16 12.87 -9.09
CA PHE A 184 13.92 13.39 -8.50
C PHE A 184 12.71 12.60 -8.96
N VAL A 185 11.63 12.76 -8.20
CA VAL A 185 10.30 12.25 -8.52
C VAL A 185 9.28 13.37 -8.32
N ALA A 186 8.23 13.35 -9.13
CA ALA A 186 7.00 14.07 -8.88
C ALA A 186 5.81 13.13 -9.06
N TRP A 187 4.80 13.26 -8.21
CA TRP A 187 3.63 12.40 -8.28
C TRP A 187 2.34 13.15 -7.96
N GLY A 188 1.24 12.55 -8.38
CA GLY A 188 -0.10 12.91 -7.96
C GLY A 188 -0.97 11.67 -7.88
N GLY A 189 -1.98 11.72 -7.04
CA GLY A 189 -2.90 10.61 -6.86
C GLY A 189 -4.16 10.99 -6.14
N CYS A 190 -5.08 10.04 -6.07
CA CYS A 190 -6.33 10.18 -5.37
C CYS A 190 -6.74 8.84 -4.75
N GLY A 191 -7.20 8.89 -3.51
CA GLY A 191 -7.87 7.79 -2.84
C GLY A 191 -9.37 8.01 -2.83
N PHE A 192 -10.13 6.91 -2.86
CA PHE A 192 -11.58 6.90 -2.75
C PHE A 192 -11.98 5.89 -1.70
N MET A 193 -12.78 6.28 -0.74
CA MET A 193 -13.18 5.42 0.37
C MET A 193 -14.68 5.39 0.55
N GLY A 194 -15.20 4.27 1.04
CA GLY A 194 -16.62 4.11 1.30
C GLY A 194 -16.99 2.78 1.94
N PRO A 195 -18.25 2.62 2.35
CA PRO A 195 -18.72 1.42 3.04
C PRO A 195 -18.81 0.16 2.14
N ASN A 196 -18.73 0.34 0.84
CA ASN A 196 -18.64 -0.74 -0.15
C ASN A 196 -18.00 -0.23 -1.46
N PRO A 197 -17.57 -1.11 -2.37
CA PRO A 197 -16.85 -0.71 -3.60
C PRO A 197 -17.62 0.25 -4.52
N GLY A 198 -18.95 0.21 -4.50
CA GLY A 198 -19.80 1.05 -5.36
C GLY A 198 -20.23 2.37 -4.75
N ARG A 199 -19.94 2.61 -3.45
CA ARG A 199 -20.36 3.82 -2.74
C ARG A 199 -19.14 4.57 -2.21
N ILE A 200 -18.81 5.68 -2.84
CA ILE A 200 -17.69 6.54 -2.45
C ILE A 200 -18.22 7.66 -1.57
N GLU A 201 -17.70 7.78 -0.35
CA GLU A 201 -18.05 8.84 0.61
C GLU A 201 -16.86 9.76 0.91
N GLY A 202 -15.63 9.30 0.68
CA GLY A 202 -14.42 10.08 0.88
C GLY A 202 -13.55 10.13 -0.37
N VAL A 203 -13.04 11.32 -0.70
CA VAL A 203 -12.09 11.56 -1.80
C VAL A 203 -10.84 12.18 -1.21
N LEU A 204 -9.69 11.55 -1.43
CA LEU A 204 -8.41 11.84 -0.77
C LEU A 204 -7.33 12.20 -1.80
N PRO A 205 -7.38 13.40 -2.40
CA PRO A 205 -6.37 13.82 -3.36
C PRO A 205 -5.05 14.18 -2.67
N ASN A 206 -3.93 13.81 -3.31
CA ASN A 206 -2.59 14.12 -2.86
C ASN A 206 -1.63 14.38 -4.01
N PHE A 207 -0.56 15.08 -3.72
CA PHE A 207 0.56 15.26 -4.64
C PHE A 207 1.86 15.46 -3.86
N GLY A 208 2.96 15.42 -4.55
CA GLY A 208 4.25 15.68 -3.95
C GLY A 208 5.42 15.54 -4.90
N ALA A 209 6.58 15.74 -4.32
CA ALA A 209 7.86 15.58 -5.00
C ALA A 209 8.90 15.00 -4.04
N GLY A 210 9.98 14.45 -4.58
CA GLY A 210 11.02 13.87 -3.75
C GLY A 210 12.36 13.79 -4.46
N ILE A 211 13.38 13.56 -3.66
CA ILE A 211 14.76 13.35 -4.12
C ILE A 211 15.05 11.84 -4.08
N ARG A 212 15.86 11.41 -5.02
CA ARG A 212 16.40 10.05 -5.12
C ARG A 212 17.90 10.07 -5.03
N ILE A 213 18.44 9.15 -4.22
CA ILE A 213 19.88 8.93 -4.08
C ILE A 213 20.12 7.46 -4.36
N GLU A 214 20.74 7.15 -5.52
CA GLU A 214 21.08 5.77 -5.89
C GLU A 214 22.31 5.32 -5.09
N VAL A 215 22.10 4.40 -4.15
CA VAL A 215 23.17 3.84 -3.31
C VAL A 215 23.78 2.58 -3.94
N GLN A 216 22.99 1.84 -4.70
CA GLN A 216 23.41 0.72 -5.55
C GLN A 216 22.61 0.76 -6.85
N PRO A 217 23.09 0.12 -7.93
CA PRO A 217 22.33 0.07 -9.18
C PRO A 217 20.88 -0.36 -8.96
N ARG A 218 19.94 0.51 -9.30
CA ARG A 218 18.49 0.28 -9.14
C ARG A 218 18.00 0.18 -7.68
N MET A 219 18.78 0.65 -6.72
CA MET A 219 18.37 0.77 -5.32
C MET A 219 18.54 2.22 -4.87
N ASN A 220 17.43 2.88 -4.63
CA ASN A 220 17.36 4.29 -4.25
C ASN A 220 17.00 4.44 -2.77
N VAL A 221 17.68 5.35 -2.11
CA VAL A 221 17.14 6.05 -0.93
C VAL A 221 16.24 7.15 -1.44
N ARG A 222 15.04 7.25 -0.90
CA ARG A 222 14.08 8.30 -1.24
C ARG A 222 13.76 9.20 -0.07
N LEU A 223 13.70 10.49 -0.37
CA LEU A 223 13.22 11.54 0.50
C LEU A 223 12.02 12.18 -0.19
N ASP A 224 10.83 11.93 0.33
CA ASP A 224 9.58 12.37 -0.27
C ASP A 224 8.90 13.44 0.59
N PHE A 225 8.39 14.47 -0.05
CA PHE A 225 7.52 15.48 0.55
C PHE A 225 6.14 15.36 -0.08
N GLY A 226 5.16 14.89 0.70
CA GLY A 226 3.77 14.71 0.27
C GLY A 226 2.84 15.71 0.92
N ARG A 227 1.89 16.23 0.14
CA ARG A 227 0.81 17.12 0.60
C ARG A 227 -0.55 16.50 0.30
N ASN A 228 -1.41 16.42 1.31
CA ASN A 228 -2.82 16.12 1.10
C ASN A 228 -3.62 17.42 0.92
N LEU A 229 -4.67 17.35 0.09
CA LEU A 229 -5.51 18.51 -0.21
C LEU A 229 -6.74 18.62 0.69
N VAL A 230 -7.10 17.57 1.43
CA VAL A 230 -8.25 17.58 2.35
C VAL A 230 -7.93 18.42 3.59
N ASN A 231 -6.91 18.04 4.32
CA ASN A 231 -6.51 18.71 5.57
C ASN A 231 -5.33 19.68 5.38
N LYS A 232 -4.84 19.82 4.14
CA LYS A 232 -3.66 20.64 3.79
C LYS A 232 -2.41 20.30 4.61
N GLN A 233 -2.29 19.04 5.06
CA GLN A 233 -1.15 18.53 5.81
C GLN A 233 0.03 18.24 4.88
N ASN A 234 1.23 18.38 5.42
CA ASN A 234 2.48 18.05 4.75
C ASN A 234 3.20 16.98 5.54
N LEU A 235 3.68 15.94 4.86
CA LEU A 235 4.44 14.85 5.50
C LEU A 235 5.73 14.59 4.73
N PHE A 236 6.78 14.29 5.49
CA PHE A 236 8.06 13.84 4.96
C PHE A 236 8.19 12.34 5.16
N TYR A 237 8.76 11.67 4.17
CA TYR A 237 9.03 10.24 4.20
C TYR A 237 10.48 9.98 3.85
N PHE A 238 11.10 9.11 4.64
CA PHE A 238 12.40 8.54 4.36
C PHE A 238 12.25 7.04 4.20
N ASN A 239 12.59 6.51 3.04
CA ASN A 239 12.49 5.07 2.75
C ASN A 239 13.58 4.62 1.78
N MET A 240 13.79 3.32 1.70
CA MET A 240 14.54 2.68 0.63
C MET A 240 13.55 2.12 -0.40
N THR A 241 13.99 1.97 -1.63
CA THR A 241 13.19 1.55 -2.79
C THR A 241 12.17 2.60 -3.26
N GLU A 242 11.45 2.33 -4.34
CA GLU A 242 10.40 3.21 -4.84
C GLU A 242 9.06 2.95 -4.12
N ALA A 243 8.08 3.84 -4.31
CA ALA A 243 6.80 3.74 -3.62
C ALA A 243 5.96 2.55 -4.10
N PHE A 244 6.07 2.23 -5.39
CA PHE A 244 5.40 1.08 -6.00
C PHE A 244 6.15 0.64 -7.25
#